data_18aeab1b765068bd73adaf142e174529
#
_entry.id   18aeab1b765068bd73adaf142e174529
#
_cell.length_a   1.000
_cell.length_b   1.000
_cell.length_c   1.000
_cell.angle_alpha   90.00
_cell.angle_beta   90.00
_cell.angle_gamma   90.00
#
_symmetry.space_group_name_H-M   'P 1'
#
loop_
_entity.id
_entity.type
_entity.pdbx_description
1 polymer ?
#
loop_
_entity_poly.entity_id
_entity_poly.type
_entity_poly.pdbx_seq_one_letter_code
_entity_poly.pdbx_strand_id
1 'polypeptide(L)'
;MDLHPYYPLLARTPLLRGMRPDELDTLLDCFAPRVRRYARDEILLLAGYETREVGILLEGSITAVKNTPDGASVAITHMSPGGLFGDVLSGSSQKSPVTVIATTSCLALYLPYQKIIRPCAKLHSAHLQLMQNLVLTISDKYFALDRRVELLICKSLRARISLWLLDEAHRAGSDTFTTPLTRAGLAEYLNCDRSALSRELSRMQQDGLIETWRSSFKLLDKDRLKNV
;
A
#
# COMPACT_ATOMS: atom_id res chain seq x y z
N MET A 1 -24.52 11.73 6.61
CA MET A 1 -24.57 10.42 5.90
C MET A 1 -24.44 9.33 6.95
N ASP A 2 -25.24 8.30 6.86
CA ASP A 2 -25.12 7.13 7.75
C ASP A 2 -23.88 6.30 7.34
N LEU A 3 -22.98 6.04 8.30
CA LEU A 3 -21.75 5.28 8.09
C LEU A 3 -21.83 3.83 8.58
N HIS A 4 -22.90 3.44 9.26
CA HIS A 4 -23.08 2.07 9.78
C HIS A 4 -22.89 0.97 8.72
N PRO A 5 -23.38 1.13 7.45
CA PRO A 5 -23.17 0.12 6.42
C PRO A 5 -21.66 -0.14 6.11
N TYR A 6 -20.79 0.81 6.42
CA TYR A 6 -19.35 0.70 6.16
C TYR A 6 -18.53 0.20 7.37
N TYR A 7 -19.16 -0.02 8.54
CA TYR A 7 -18.43 -0.48 9.73
C TYR A 7 -17.66 -1.78 9.52
N PRO A 8 -18.19 -2.80 8.85
CA PRO A 8 -17.43 -4.02 8.56
C PRO A 8 -16.16 -3.76 7.68
N LEU A 9 -16.25 -2.77 6.79
CA LEU A 9 -15.10 -2.33 5.99
C LEU A 9 -14.12 -1.53 6.86
N LEU A 10 -14.62 -0.54 7.60
CA LEU A 10 -13.81 0.35 8.44
C LEU A 10 -13.02 -0.42 9.49
N ALA A 11 -13.64 -1.40 10.16
CA ALA A 11 -12.98 -2.26 11.16
C ALA A 11 -11.87 -3.15 10.57
N ARG A 12 -11.81 -3.32 9.25
CA ARG A 12 -10.74 -4.05 8.54
C ARG A 12 -9.64 -3.14 8.00
N THR A 13 -9.88 -1.82 7.96
CA THR A 13 -8.86 -0.88 7.49
C THR A 13 -7.66 -0.88 8.44
N PRO A 14 -6.43 -0.68 7.95
CA PRO A 14 -5.26 -0.63 8.81
C PRO A 14 -5.40 0.34 9.98
N LEU A 15 -6.03 1.49 9.74
CA LEU A 15 -6.18 2.56 10.74
C LEU A 15 -7.19 2.22 11.86
N LEU A 16 -8.31 1.57 11.52
CA LEU A 16 -9.41 1.31 12.46
C LEU A 16 -9.51 -0.17 12.88
N ARG A 17 -8.49 -0.97 12.54
CA ARG A 17 -8.44 -2.40 12.82
C ARG A 17 -8.55 -2.68 14.32
N GLY A 18 -9.41 -3.66 14.65
CA GLY A 18 -9.62 -4.12 16.02
C GLY A 18 -10.61 -3.29 16.83
N MET A 19 -11.22 -2.25 16.23
CA MET A 19 -12.26 -1.46 16.89
C MET A 19 -13.62 -2.14 16.81
N ARG A 20 -14.36 -2.08 17.92
CA ARG A 20 -15.75 -2.53 18.00
C ARG A 20 -16.70 -1.48 17.42
N PRO A 21 -17.93 -1.88 17.03
CA PRO A 21 -18.92 -0.94 16.50
C PRO A 21 -19.20 0.26 17.42
N ASP A 22 -19.32 0.04 18.73
CA ASP A 22 -19.56 1.09 19.74
C ASP A 22 -18.38 2.08 19.86
N GLU A 23 -17.16 1.59 19.66
CA GLU A 23 -15.95 2.42 19.61
C GLU A 23 -15.88 3.23 18.32
N LEU A 24 -16.31 2.64 17.19
CA LEU A 24 -16.41 3.36 15.91
C LEU A 24 -17.45 4.48 15.97
N ASP A 25 -18.64 4.23 16.55
CA ASP A 25 -19.66 5.26 16.76
C ASP A 25 -19.10 6.45 17.51
N THR A 26 -18.52 6.19 18.67
CA THR A 26 -17.97 7.24 19.54
C THR A 26 -16.82 7.99 18.88
N LEU A 27 -15.97 7.29 18.13
CA LEU A 27 -14.84 7.87 17.42
C LEU A 27 -15.30 8.75 16.24
N LEU A 28 -16.23 8.27 15.45
CA LEU A 28 -16.75 9.00 14.29
C LEU A 28 -17.52 10.24 14.74
N ASP A 29 -18.30 10.16 15.83
CA ASP A 29 -18.94 11.31 16.42
C ASP A 29 -17.95 12.36 16.91
N CYS A 30 -16.88 11.92 17.60
CA CYS A 30 -15.84 12.82 18.10
C CYS A 30 -15.06 13.49 16.95
N PHE A 31 -14.77 12.73 15.90
CA PHE A 31 -13.96 13.20 14.79
C PHE A 31 -14.74 14.06 13.79
N ALA A 32 -16.07 13.86 13.72
CA ALA A 32 -16.94 14.51 12.74
C ALA A 32 -16.33 14.43 11.33
N PRO A 33 -16.17 13.22 10.79
CA PRO A 33 -15.48 12.99 9.52
C PRO A 33 -16.27 13.62 8.37
N ARG A 34 -15.54 13.99 7.31
CA ARG A 34 -16.18 14.40 6.07
C ARG A 34 -16.28 13.20 5.13
N VAL A 35 -17.42 13.09 4.45
CA VAL A 35 -17.60 12.10 3.38
C VAL A 35 -17.79 12.83 2.07
N ARG A 36 -17.08 12.43 1.03
CA ARG A 36 -17.17 13.06 -0.28
C ARG A 36 -17.23 12.01 -1.38
N ARG A 37 -18.12 12.27 -2.35
CA ARG A 37 -18.20 11.52 -3.60
C ARG A 37 -17.34 12.18 -4.66
N TYR A 38 -16.76 11.33 -5.51
CA TYR A 38 -15.97 11.75 -6.65
C TYR A 38 -16.43 10.99 -7.88
N ALA A 39 -16.55 11.70 -8.99
CA ALA A 39 -16.71 11.07 -10.29
C ALA A 39 -15.37 10.47 -10.74
N ARG A 40 -15.42 9.64 -11.77
CA ARG A 40 -14.21 9.16 -12.42
C ARG A 40 -13.37 10.34 -12.90
N ASP A 41 -12.06 10.19 -12.80
CA ASP A 41 -11.02 11.17 -13.19
C ASP A 41 -10.96 12.42 -12.30
N GLU A 42 -11.79 12.53 -11.24
CA GLU A 42 -11.65 13.59 -10.23
C GLU A 42 -10.47 13.34 -9.29
N ILE A 43 -9.88 14.44 -8.83
CA ILE A 43 -8.70 14.43 -7.95
C ILE A 43 -9.15 14.45 -6.48
N LEU A 44 -8.68 13.47 -5.71
CA LEU A 44 -8.88 13.38 -4.26
C LEU A 44 -7.76 14.08 -3.48
N LEU A 45 -6.52 13.99 -3.98
CA LEU A 45 -5.33 14.59 -3.42
C LEU A 45 -4.44 15.08 -4.56
N LEU A 46 -4.00 16.33 -4.52
CA LEU A 46 -3.20 16.93 -5.58
C LEU A 46 -1.72 16.99 -5.15
N ALA A 47 -0.82 16.57 -6.03
CA ALA A 47 0.62 16.76 -5.85
C ALA A 47 0.98 18.25 -5.71
N GLY A 48 1.95 18.55 -4.86
CA GLY A 48 2.38 19.93 -4.59
C GLY A 48 1.57 20.66 -3.51
N TYR A 49 0.52 20.06 -2.97
CA TYR A 49 -0.30 20.61 -1.89
C TYR A 49 -0.13 19.83 -0.59
N GLU A 50 -0.31 20.53 0.53
CA GLU A 50 -0.37 19.90 1.85
C GLU A 50 -1.74 19.24 2.06
N THR A 51 -1.77 18.15 2.82
CA THR A 51 -3.00 17.56 3.34
C THR A 51 -2.93 17.46 4.85
N ARG A 52 -4.06 17.65 5.52
CA ARG A 52 -4.20 17.51 6.97
C ARG A 52 -5.27 16.50 7.36
N GLU A 53 -5.64 15.66 6.41
CA GLU A 53 -6.67 14.66 6.59
C GLU A 53 -6.17 13.31 6.07
N VAL A 54 -6.51 12.25 6.79
CA VAL A 54 -6.34 10.88 6.34
C VAL A 54 -7.60 10.44 5.63
N GLY A 55 -7.47 10.01 4.38
CA GLY A 55 -8.57 9.50 3.57
C GLY A 55 -8.68 7.99 3.65
N ILE A 56 -9.91 7.48 3.75
CA ILE A 56 -10.25 6.06 3.65
C ILE A 56 -11.21 5.91 2.46
N LEU A 57 -10.86 5.06 1.51
CA LEU A 57 -11.75 4.74 0.40
C LEU A 57 -12.87 3.80 0.88
N LEU A 58 -14.13 4.23 0.73
CA LEU A 58 -15.30 3.44 1.09
C LEU A 58 -15.85 2.65 -0.10
N GLU A 59 -15.91 3.29 -1.28
CA GLU A 59 -16.44 2.69 -2.51
C GLU A 59 -15.57 3.08 -3.70
N GLY A 60 -15.58 2.23 -4.73
CA GLY A 60 -14.89 2.49 -5.98
C GLY A 60 -13.40 2.15 -5.96
N SER A 61 -12.63 2.79 -6.81
CA SER A 61 -11.17 2.61 -6.93
C SER A 61 -10.47 3.92 -7.23
N ILE A 62 -9.26 4.05 -6.70
CA ILE A 62 -8.40 5.22 -6.87
C ILE A 62 -6.98 4.79 -7.23
N THR A 63 -6.23 5.67 -7.87
CA THR A 63 -4.82 5.45 -8.19
C THR A 63 -3.99 6.65 -7.74
N ALA A 64 -2.90 6.37 -7.04
CA ALA A 64 -1.87 7.36 -6.80
C ALA A 64 -0.89 7.38 -7.99
N VAL A 65 -0.71 8.56 -8.58
CA VAL A 65 0.20 8.78 -9.71
C VAL A 65 1.29 9.78 -9.32
N LYS A 66 2.47 9.61 -9.88
CA LYS A 66 3.58 10.54 -9.77
C LYS A 66 3.97 11.02 -11.16
N ASN A 67 4.08 12.32 -11.31
CA ASN A 67 4.59 12.90 -12.54
C ASN A 67 6.11 12.85 -12.55
N THR A 68 6.67 12.39 -13.65
CA THR A 68 8.11 12.40 -13.91
C THR A 68 8.55 13.73 -14.51
N PRO A 69 9.83 14.10 -14.46
CA PRO A 69 10.33 15.37 -14.98
C PRO A 69 10.09 15.56 -16.49
N ASP A 70 9.97 14.48 -17.25
CA ASP A 70 9.65 14.46 -18.68
C ASP A 70 8.13 14.57 -18.97
N GLY A 71 7.32 14.76 -17.92
CA GLY A 71 5.86 14.98 -18.05
C GLY A 71 5.03 13.70 -18.11
N ALA A 72 5.64 12.51 -18.04
CA ALA A 72 4.87 11.28 -17.98
C ALA A 72 4.25 11.10 -16.57
N SER A 73 3.08 10.43 -16.52
CA SER A 73 2.44 10.05 -15.26
C SER A 73 2.62 8.56 -15.02
N VAL A 74 3.24 8.20 -13.90
CA VAL A 74 3.46 6.81 -13.50
C VAL A 74 2.53 6.45 -12.36
N ALA A 75 1.76 5.37 -12.53
CA ALA A 75 0.94 4.83 -11.46
C ALA A 75 1.82 4.18 -10.38
N ILE A 76 1.71 4.67 -9.14
CA ILE A 76 2.49 4.16 -8.01
C ILE A 76 1.72 3.09 -7.25
N THR A 77 0.43 3.31 -7.02
CA THR A 77 -0.40 2.40 -6.21
C THR A 77 -1.85 2.50 -6.65
N HIS A 78 -2.48 1.34 -6.84
CA HIS A 78 -3.93 1.22 -6.97
C HIS A 78 -4.52 0.88 -5.61
N MET A 79 -5.66 1.49 -5.28
CA MET A 79 -6.36 1.27 -4.02
C MET A 79 -7.83 0.94 -4.28
N SER A 80 -8.33 -0.05 -3.56
CA SER A 80 -9.71 -0.51 -3.49
C SER A 80 -10.34 -0.13 -2.14
N PRO A 81 -11.63 -0.39 -1.89
CA PRO A 81 -12.27 -0.08 -0.61
C PRO A 81 -11.47 -0.59 0.59
N GLY A 82 -11.31 0.26 1.59
CA GLY A 82 -10.43 0.07 2.74
C GLY A 82 -9.02 0.66 2.57
N GLY A 83 -8.65 1.09 1.36
CA GLY A 83 -7.36 1.75 1.09
C GLY A 83 -7.22 3.09 1.81
N LEU A 84 -6.02 3.36 2.34
CA LEU A 84 -5.66 4.60 3.04
C LEU A 84 -4.79 5.50 2.16
N PHE A 85 -5.10 6.78 2.14
CA PHE A 85 -4.30 7.80 1.47
C PHE A 85 -4.16 9.06 2.34
N GLY A 86 -3.10 9.83 2.12
CA GLY A 86 -2.81 11.03 2.91
C GLY A 86 -2.27 10.77 4.32
N ASP A 87 -2.25 9.56 4.82
CA ASP A 87 -1.86 9.16 6.17
C ASP A 87 -0.42 9.53 6.55
N VAL A 88 0.54 9.32 5.65
CA VAL A 88 1.95 9.69 5.86
C VAL A 88 2.13 11.21 5.80
N LEU A 89 1.38 11.88 4.93
CA LEU A 89 1.55 13.30 4.62
C LEU A 89 0.87 14.22 5.62
N SER A 90 -0.30 13.82 6.13
CA SER A 90 -1.13 14.66 6.99
C SER A 90 -0.48 15.02 8.33
N GLY A 91 0.51 14.24 8.77
CA GLY A 91 1.36 14.51 9.94
C GLY A 91 2.59 15.36 9.67
N SER A 92 2.83 15.75 8.42
CA SER A 92 4.02 16.45 8.00
C SER A 92 3.67 17.80 7.37
N SER A 93 4.63 18.73 7.32
CA SER A 93 4.52 19.98 6.56
C SER A 93 4.96 19.82 5.10
N GLN A 94 5.19 18.58 4.66
CA GLN A 94 5.60 18.31 3.30
C GLN A 94 4.41 18.31 2.35
N LYS A 95 4.63 18.81 1.15
CA LYS A 95 3.66 18.74 0.07
C LYS A 95 3.58 17.32 -0.49
N SER A 96 2.40 16.92 -0.94
CA SER A 96 2.24 15.59 -1.53
C SER A 96 3.11 15.41 -2.77
N PRO A 97 3.91 14.33 -2.84
CA PRO A 97 4.66 14.00 -4.05
C PRO A 97 3.82 13.28 -5.11
N VAL A 98 2.56 12.96 -4.79
CA VAL A 98 1.66 12.20 -5.67
C VAL A 98 0.30 12.87 -5.79
N THR A 99 -0.36 12.64 -6.93
CA THR A 99 -1.77 12.96 -7.12
C THR A 99 -2.58 11.68 -6.97
N VAL A 100 -3.69 11.72 -6.22
CA VAL A 100 -4.63 10.58 -6.10
C VAL A 100 -5.86 10.90 -6.93
N ILE A 101 -6.18 10.02 -7.88
CA ILE A 101 -7.23 10.20 -8.87
C ILE A 101 -8.23 9.05 -8.77
N ALA A 102 -9.51 9.36 -8.88
CA ALA A 102 -10.59 8.39 -8.96
C ALA A 102 -10.54 7.65 -10.32
N THR A 103 -10.43 6.33 -10.30
CA THR A 103 -10.46 5.51 -11.53
C THR A 103 -11.86 5.01 -11.85
N THR A 104 -12.75 5.06 -10.88
CA THR A 104 -14.21 4.85 -11.01
C THR A 104 -14.93 5.91 -10.19
N SER A 105 -16.27 5.99 -10.26
CA SER A 105 -17.02 6.73 -9.24
C SER A 105 -16.67 6.17 -7.86
N CYS A 106 -16.32 7.01 -6.90
CA CYS A 106 -15.88 6.59 -5.59
C CYS A 106 -16.44 7.44 -4.45
N LEU A 107 -16.42 6.87 -3.25
CA LEU A 107 -16.78 7.51 -2.00
C LEU A 107 -15.59 7.42 -1.05
N ALA A 108 -15.19 8.54 -0.46
CA ALA A 108 -14.10 8.61 0.48
C ALA A 108 -14.50 9.30 1.79
N LEU A 109 -14.02 8.74 2.90
CA LEU A 109 -14.12 9.26 4.25
C LEU A 109 -12.82 9.99 4.61
N TYR A 110 -12.90 11.17 5.21
CA TYR A 110 -11.76 11.98 5.61
C TYR A 110 -11.77 12.20 7.12
N LEU A 111 -10.69 11.81 7.76
CA LEU A 111 -10.45 11.99 9.19
C LEU A 111 -9.41 13.10 9.41
N PRO A 112 -9.73 14.17 10.18
CA PRO A 112 -8.77 15.21 10.49
C PRO A 112 -7.58 14.65 11.29
N TYR A 113 -6.36 14.77 10.78
CA TYR A 113 -5.15 14.22 11.40
C TYR A 113 -4.96 14.74 12.84
N GLN A 114 -5.23 16.00 13.08
CA GLN A 114 -5.10 16.61 14.42
C GLN A 114 -6.01 15.93 15.46
N LYS A 115 -7.16 15.40 15.05
CA LYS A 115 -8.03 14.65 15.93
C LYS A 115 -7.55 13.22 16.16
N ILE A 116 -6.78 12.65 15.22
CA ILE A 116 -6.17 11.33 15.38
C ILE A 116 -5.07 11.38 16.45
N ILE A 117 -4.22 12.41 16.44
CA ILE A 117 -3.07 12.51 17.35
C ILE A 117 -3.38 13.17 18.70
N ARG A 118 -4.51 13.85 18.84
CA ARG A 118 -4.90 14.50 20.10
C ARG A 118 -5.89 13.62 20.86
N PRO A 119 -5.59 13.22 22.10
CA PRO A 119 -6.47 12.36 22.88
C PRO A 119 -7.84 13.04 23.09
N CYS A 120 -8.91 12.27 22.88
CA CYS A 120 -10.26 12.66 23.20
C CYS A 120 -10.63 12.16 24.61
N ALA A 121 -11.19 13.02 25.45
CA ALA A 121 -11.52 12.70 26.84
C ALA A 121 -12.51 11.51 26.99
N LYS A 122 -13.24 11.15 25.92
CA LYS A 122 -14.27 10.10 25.94
C LYS A 122 -13.77 8.70 25.49
N LEU A 123 -12.53 8.58 24.95
CA LEU A 123 -12.14 7.38 24.19
C LEU A 123 -10.71 6.93 24.48
N HIS A 124 -10.32 6.79 25.74
CA HIS A 124 -8.90 6.48 26.02
C HIS A 124 -8.38 5.19 25.33
N SER A 125 -9.10 4.07 25.37
CA SER A 125 -8.60 2.79 24.79
C SER A 125 -8.67 2.78 23.25
N ALA A 126 -9.81 3.14 22.66
CA ALA A 126 -9.98 3.13 21.22
C ALA A 126 -9.11 4.19 20.54
N HIS A 127 -8.91 5.35 21.17
CA HIS A 127 -8.01 6.39 20.66
C HIS A 127 -6.54 5.93 20.68
N LEU A 128 -6.12 5.27 21.75
CA LEU A 128 -4.78 4.69 21.84
C LEU A 128 -4.58 3.63 20.76
N GLN A 129 -5.56 2.76 20.54
CA GLN A 129 -5.55 1.77 19.47
C GLN A 129 -5.42 2.42 18.08
N LEU A 130 -6.17 3.52 17.85
CA LEU A 130 -6.07 4.29 16.61
C LEU A 130 -4.66 4.84 16.38
N MET A 131 -4.05 5.44 17.39
CA MET A 131 -2.69 5.95 17.31
C MET A 131 -1.67 4.83 17.05
N GLN A 132 -1.80 3.69 17.74
CA GLN A 132 -0.96 2.52 17.50
C GLN A 132 -1.11 2.01 16.07
N ASN A 133 -2.33 1.90 15.58
CA ASN A 133 -2.61 1.48 14.22
C ASN A 133 -2.02 2.45 13.19
N LEU A 134 -2.06 3.77 13.44
CA LEU A 134 -1.44 4.78 12.58
C LEU A 134 0.08 4.58 12.51
N VAL A 135 0.73 4.41 13.66
CA VAL A 135 2.19 4.16 13.73
C VAL A 135 2.55 2.89 12.96
N LEU A 136 1.81 1.79 13.19
CA LEU A 136 2.03 0.53 12.45
C LEU A 136 1.84 0.72 10.94
N THR A 137 0.80 1.44 10.52
CA THR A 137 0.53 1.70 9.09
C THR A 137 1.68 2.48 8.43
N ILE A 138 2.22 3.49 9.13
CA ILE A 138 3.36 4.28 8.64
C ILE A 138 4.62 3.40 8.60
N SER A 139 4.85 2.60 9.62
CA SER A 139 5.98 1.67 9.68
C SER A 139 5.94 0.64 8.54
N ASP A 140 4.78 0.05 8.26
CA ASP A 140 4.60 -0.88 7.15
C ASP A 140 4.92 -0.23 5.79
N LYS A 141 4.51 1.02 5.60
CA LYS A 141 4.83 1.80 4.39
C LYS A 141 6.32 2.13 4.30
N TYR A 142 6.95 2.47 5.43
CA TYR A 142 8.39 2.70 5.50
C TYR A 142 9.16 1.44 5.08
N PHE A 143 8.87 0.29 5.70
CA PHE A 143 9.55 -0.96 5.37
C PHE A 143 9.26 -1.45 3.95
N ALA A 144 8.07 -1.17 3.41
CA ALA A 144 7.78 -1.45 2.00
C ALA A 144 8.64 -0.59 1.05
N LEU A 145 8.86 0.68 1.41
CA LEU A 145 9.76 1.57 0.67
C LEU A 145 11.22 1.14 0.81
N ASP A 146 11.66 0.81 2.01
CA ASP A 146 13.02 0.34 2.30
C ASP A 146 13.37 -0.90 1.47
N ARG A 147 12.50 -1.90 1.47
CA ARG A 147 12.64 -3.08 0.59
C ARG A 147 12.73 -2.71 -0.90
N ARG A 148 11.97 -1.68 -1.31
CA ARG A 148 12.04 -1.21 -2.69
C ARG A 148 13.39 -0.59 -3.01
N VAL A 149 13.97 0.14 -2.06
CA VAL A 149 15.33 0.71 -2.18
C VAL A 149 16.36 -0.42 -2.25
N GLU A 150 16.27 -1.43 -1.39
CA GLU A 150 17.16 -2.60 -1.42
C GLU A 150 17.15 -3.30 -2.79
N LEU A 151 15.97 -3.53 -3.37
CA LEU A 151 15.85 -4.10 -4.71
C LEU A 151 16.53 -3.23 -5.79
N LEU A 152 16.43 -1.90 -5.69
CA LEU A 152 17.02 -0.99 -6.67
C LEU A 152 18.56 -0.87 -6.54
N ILE A 153 19.11 -1.10 -5.35
CA ILE A 153 20.55 -1.11 -5.09
C ILE A 153 21.22 -2.37 -5.66
N CYS A 154 20.49 -3.48 -5.80
CA CYS A 154 21.02 -4.72 -6.37
C CYS A 154 21.61 -4.48 -7.77
N LYS A 155 22.87 -4.86 -7.97
CA LYS A 155 23.62 -4.61 -9.22
C LYS A 155 23.12 -5.45 -10.39
N SER A 156 22.63 -6.67 -10.14
CA SER A 156 22.17 -7.59 -11.19
C SER A 156 20.65 -7.82 -11.12
N LEU A 157 20.05 -8.15 -12.26
CA LEU A 157 18.65 -8.55 -12.28
C LEU A 157 18.44 -9.85 -11.49
N ARG A 158 19.38 -10.79 -11.56
CA ARG A 158 19.35 -12.04 -10.80
C ARG A 158 19.30 -11.78 -9.30
N ALA A 159 20.16 -10.89 -8.78
CA ALA A 159 20.16 -10.51 -7.37
C ALA A 159 18.81 -9.87 -6.95
N ARG A 160 18.22 -9.00 -7.77
CA ARG A 160 16.89 -8.42 -7.53
C ARG A 160 15.79 -9.47 -7.47
N ILE A 161 15.80 -10.42 -8.40
CA ILE A 161 14.85 -11.52 -8.43
C ILE A 161 15.03 -12.40 -7.18
N SER A 162 16.27 -12.77 -6.84
CA SER A 162 16.58 -13.61 -5.67
C SER A 162 16.10 -12.96 -4.37
N LEU A 163 16.40 -11.68 -4.17
CA LEU A 163 15.96 -10.92 -3.00
C LEU A 163 14.42 -10.89 -2.90
N TRP A 164 13.75 -10.57 -4.00
CA TRP A 164 12.28 -10.56 -4.06
C TRP A 164 11.68 -11.95 -3.76
N LEU A 165 12.23 -13.02 -4.33
CA LEU A 165 11.77 -14.39 -4.10
C LEU A 165 11.91 -14.80 -2.63
N LEU A 166 13.04 -14.49 -2.00
CA LEU A 166 13.31 -14.79 -0.60
C LEU A 166 12.35 -14.03 0.34
N ASP A 167 12.07 -12.76 0.04
CA ASP A 167 11.13 -11.93 0.80
C ASP A 167 9.68 -12.44 0.65
N GLU A 168 9.23 -12.81 -0.55
CA GLU A 168 7.90 -13.39 -0.77
C GLU A 168 7.74 -14.74 -0.07
N ALA A 169 8.75 -15.61 -0.12
CA ALA A 169 8.75 -16.88 0.59
C ALA A 169 8.69 -16.68 2.12
N HIS A 170 9.41 -15.69 2.64
CA HIS A 170 9.37 -15.33 4.05
C HIS A 170 7.97 -14.85 4.47
N ARG A 171 7.35 -13.96 3.70
CA ARG A 171 5.98 -13.47 3.94
C ARG A 171 4.93 -14.57 3.85
N ALA A 172 5.10 -15.49 2.91
CA ALA A 172 4.20 -16.64 2.75
C ALA A 172 4.40 -17.72 3.84
N GLY A 173 5.50 -17.66 4.60
CA GLY A 173 5.89 -18.71 5.54
C GLY A 173 6.14 -20.06 4.85
N SER A 174 6.46 -20.05 3.54
CA SER A 174 6.58 -21.27 2.70
C SER A 174 7.54 -21.03 1.54
N ASP A 175 8.28 -22.06 1.17
CA ASP A 175 9.14 -22.04 -0.01
C ASP A 175 8.37 -22.13 -1.34
N THR A 176 7.07 -22.40 -1.25
CA THR A 176 6.15 -22.40 -2.39
C THR A 176 5.07 -21.35 -2.17
N PHE A 177 4.95 -20.41 -3.10
CA PHE A 177 3.99 -19.32 -2.98
C PHE A 177 3.48 -18.86 -4.36
N THR A 178 2.39 -18.10 -4.34
CA THR A 178 1.81 -17.46 -5.53
C THR A 178 1.73 -15.97 -5.32
N THR A 179 2.19 -15.18 -6.29
CA THR A 179 2.09 -13.72 -6.27
C THR A 179 0.86 -13.25 -7.07
N PRO A 180 0.19 -12.18 -6.64
CA PRO A 180 -0.88 -11.56 -7.43
C PRO A 180 -0.32 -10.80 -8.66
N LEU A 181 1.00 -10.59 -8.73
CA LEU A 181 1.62 -9.86 -9.83
C LEU A 181 1.63 -10.68 -11.11
N THR A 182 1.22 -10.06 -12.22
CA THR A 182 1.48 -10.59 -13.55
C THR A 182 2.98 -10.51 -13.88
N ARG A 183 3.43 -11.21 -14.92
CA ARG A 183 4.84 -11.07 -15.39
C ARG A 183 5.20 -9.64 -15.76
N ALA A 184 4.27 -8.88 -16.31
CA ALA A 184 4.47 -7.46 -16.61
C ALA A 184 4.57 -6.64 -15.31
N GLY A 185 3.65 -6.84 -14.37
CA GLY A 185 3.67 -6.16 -13.08
C GLY A 185 4.91 -6.50 -12.24
N LEU A 186 5.40 -7.75 -12.31
CA LEU A 186 6.65 -8.13 -11.65
C LEU A 186 7.87 -7.48 -12.31
N ALA A 187 7.91 -7.37 -13.63
CA ALA A 187 8.99 -6.69 -14.34
C ALA A 187 9.03 -5.20 -14.00
N GLU A 188 7.87 -4.54 -13.94
CA GLU A 188 7.73 -3.16 -13.47
C GLU A 188 8.17 -3.03 -12.01
N TYR A 189 7.72 -3.94 -11.14
CA TYR A 189 8.14 -3.98 -9.73
C TYR A 189 9.66 -4.11 -9.58
N LEU A 190 10.32 -4.95 -10.38
CA LEU A 190 11.77 -5.16 -10.35
C LEU A 190 12.56 -4.15 -11.20
N ASN A 191 11.88 -3.17 -11.81
CA ASN A 191 12.48 -2.15 -12.69
C ASN A 191 13.34 -2.78 -13.79
N CYS A 192 12.73 -3.65 -14.62
CA CYS A 192 13.38 -4.32 -15.74
C CYS A 192 12.38 -4.62 -16.87
N ASP A 193 12.90 -4.94 -18.05
CA ASP A 193 12.07 -5.38 -19.16
C ASP A 193 11.45 -6.77 -18.90
N ARG A 194 10.19 -6.95 -19.29
CA ARG A 194 9.47 -8.22 -19.19
C ARG A 194 10.23 -9.38 -19.85
N SER A 195 10.87 -9.13 -21.01
CA SER A 195 11.66 -10.12 -21.71
C SER A 195 12.94 -10.50 -20.97
N ALA A 196 13.61 -9.52 -20.35
CA ALA A 196 14.79 -9.74 -19.51
C ALA A 196 14.42 -10.58 -18.27
N LEU A 197 13.32 -10.21 -17.59
CA LEU A 197 12.80 -10.98 -16.46
C LEU A 197 12.52 -12.43 -16.85
N SER A 198 11.82 -12.67 -17.97
CA SER A 198 11.46 -14.03 -18.40
C SER A 198 12.69 -14.87 -18.71
N ARG A 199 13.68 -14.30 -19.41
CA ARG A 199 14.97 -14.97 -19.68
C ARG A 199 15.72 -15.33 -18.40
N GLU A 200 15.78 -14.40 -17.45
CA GLU A 200 16.52 -14.65 -16.21
C GLU A 200 15.83 -15.69 -15.32
N LEU A 201 14.51 -15.66 -15.21
CA LEU A 201 13.76 -16.71 -14.51
C LEU A 201 13.97 -18.09 -15.12
N SER A 202 14.03 -18.19 -16.46
CA SER A 202 14.32 -19.45 -17.14
C SER A 202 15.74 -19.96 -16.84
N ARG A 203 16.74 -19.06 -16.79
CA ARG A 203 18.11 -19.40 -16.38
C ARG A 203 18.16 -19.88 -14.94
N MET A 204 17.51 -19.18 -14.02
CA MET A 204 17.46 -19.57 -12.60
C MET A 204 16.79 -20.94 -12.42
N GLN A 205 15.82 -21.28 -13.26
CA GLN A 205 15.19 -22.61 -13.28
C GLN A 205 16.13 -23.67 -13.83
N GLN A 206 16.87 -23.39 -14.91
CA GLN A 206 17.91 -24.29 -15.44
C GLN A 206 19.04 -24.53 -14.45
N ASP A 207 19.40 -23.51 -13.68
CA ASP A 207 20.43 -23.56 -12.64
C ASP A 207 19.95 -24.34 -11.38
N GLY A 208 18.67 -24.78 -11.35
CA GLY A 208 18.10 -25.53 -10.23
C GLY A 208 17.85 -24.68 -8.98
N LEU A 209 17.72 -23.34 -9.11
CA LEU A 209 17.47 -22.44 -7.99
C LEU A 209 15.99 -22.35 -7.64
N ILE A 210 15.12 -22.41 -8.65
CA ILE A 210 13.67 -22.24 -8.52
C ILE A 210 12.92 -23.14 -9.50
N GLU A 211 11.64 -23.39 -9.18
CA GLU A 211 10.62 -23.79 -10.14
C GLU A 211 9.60 -22.65 -10.28
N THR A 212 9.12 -22.41 -11.49
CA THR A 212 8.08 -21.38 -11.72
C THR A 212 7.02 -21.89 -12.68
N TRP A 213 5.76 -21.60 -12.32
CA TRP A 213 4.59 -21.87 -13.14
C TRP A 213 3.63 -20.70 -13.06
N ARG A 214 3.44 -19.96 -14.17
CA ARG A 214 2.63 -18.73 -14.21
C ARG A 214 3.05 -17.75 -13.11
N SER A 215 2.20 -17.50 -12.12
CA SER A 215 2.45 -16.61 -10.97
C SER A 215 2.92 -17.35 -9.71
N SER A 216 3.14 -18.67 -9.80
CA SER A 216 3.60 -19.49 -8.68
C SER A 216 5.10 -19.74 -8.78
N PHE A 217 5.74 -19.76 -7.62
CA PHE A 217 7.18 -19.98 -7.47
C PHE A 217 7.43 -21.02 -6.37
N LYS A 218 8.47 -21.82 -6.55
CA LYS A 218 9.01 -22.71 -5.53
C LYS A 218 10.51 -22.51 -5.46
N LEU A 219 11.03 -22.23 -4.28
CA LEU A 219 12.46 -22.10 -4.04
C LEU A 219 13.06 -23.49 -3.82
N LEU A 220 14.09 -23.84 -4.59
CA LEU A 220 14.78 -25.11 -4.49
C LEU A 220 16.07 -25.02 -3.66
N ASP A 221 16.79 -23.89 -3.77
CA ASP A 221 18.06 -23.66 -3.09
C ASP A 221 18.15 -22.21 -2.59
N LYS A 222 17.71 -22.03 -1.34
CA LYS A 222 17.72 -20.72 -0.68
C LYS A 222 19.13 -20.18 -0.40
N ASP A 223 20.07 -21.04 -0.11
CA ASP A 223 21.42 -20.62 0.26
C ASP A 223 22.17 -20.10 -0.96
N ARG A 224 21.99 -20.73 -2.11
CA ARG A 224 22.51 -20.19 -3.36
C ARG A 224 21.80 -18.90 -3.78
N LEU A 225 20.49 -18.77 -3.52
CA LEU A 225 19.76 -17.52 -3.80
C LEU A 225 20.24 -16.33 -2.95
N LYS A 226 20.73 -16.55 -1.72
CA LYS A 226 21.31 -15.51 -0.87
C LYS A 226 22.69 -15.02 -1.34
N ASN A 227 23.41 -15.84 -2.09
CA ASN A 227 24.80 -15.61 -2.48
C ASN A 227 24.94 -15.20 -3.95
N VAL A 228 23.90 -14.68 -4.56
CA VAL A 228 23.87 -14.26 -5.98
C VAL A 228 24.27 -12.81 -6.17
#